data_4e2238d5188bc30c757e24cb2ce9a8c5
#
_entry.id   4e2238d5188bc30c757e24cb2ce9a8c5
#
_cell.length_a   1.000
_cell.length_b   1.000
_cell.length_c   1.000
_cell.angle_alpha   90.00
_cell.angle_beta   90.00
_cell.angle_gamma   90.00
#
_symmetry.space_group_name_H-M   'P 1'
#
loop_
_entity.id
_entity.type
_entity.pdbx_description
1 polymer ?
#
loop_
_entity_poly.entity_id
_entity_poly.type
_entity_poly.pdbx_seq_one_letter_code
_entity_poly.pdbx_strand_id
1 'polypeptide(L)'
;DGVSLKVNEKPVVAMSLRLKNLDSFWFTLLHELSHIVLHFDELNEPIVDYFEESSDLDINKLEKQANKLAREIMIPNSIWRTIKTTRNLEDLASYSKLFKVHPSIIAGRLSFENNDWASYSKLRAEYKINYEI
;
A
#
# COMPACT_ATOMS: atom_id res chain seq x y z
N ASP A 1 6.02 0.53 7.78
CA ASP A 1 7.38 0.47 7.28
C ASP A 1 7.75 -0.97 7.01
N GLY A 2 8.41 -1.21 5.90
CA GLY A 2 8.85 -2.53 5.50
C GLY A 2 10.23 -2.50 4.86
N VAL A 3 10.80 -3.68 4.67
CA VAL A 3 12.03 -3.88 3.94
C VAL A 3 11.99 -5.21 3.19
N SER A 4 12.46 -5.18 1.95
CA SER A 4 12.65 -6.35 1.12
C SER A 4 14.13 -6.64 0.97
N LEU A 5 14.53 -7.89 1.13
CA LEU A 5 15.91 -8.30 1.03
C LEU A 5 16.02 -9.73 0.53
N LYS A 6 17.23 -10.10 0.22
CA LYS A 6 17.60 -11.44 -0.22
C LYS A 6 18.54 -12.06 0.81
N VAL A 7 18.20 -13.24 1.30
CA VAL A 7 19.03 -14.01 2.24
C VAL A 7 19.24 -15.40 1.67
N ASN A 8 20.50 -15.76 1.36
CA ASN A 8 20.84 -17.03 0.72
C ASN A 8 20.00 -17.30 -0.54
N GLU A 9 19.88 -16.30 -1.43
CA GLU A 9 19.07 -16.32 -2.65
C GLU A 9 17.56 -16.53 -2.44
N LYS A 10 17.08 -16.35 -1.22
CA LYS A 10 15.66 -16.43 -0.87
C LYS A 10 15.10 -15.05 -0.58
N PRO A 11 13.90 -14.74 -1.08
CA PRO A 11 13.25 -13.47 -0.77
C PRO A 11 12.78 -13.44 0.69
N VAL A 12 13.02 -12.32 1.34
CA VAL A 12 12.56 -12.06 2.71
C VAL A 12 11.89 -10.69 2.76
N VAL A 13 10.75 -10.63 3.40
CA VAL A 13 10.06 -9.38 3.71
C VAL A 13 9.96 -9.24 5.21
N ALA A 14 10.43 -8.12 5.74
CA ALA A 14 10.25 -7.75 7.14
C ALA A 14 9.33 -6.53 7.22
N MET A 15 8.41 -6.55 8.17
CA MET A 15 7.43 -5.49 8.37
C MET A 15 7.42 -5.03 9.81
N SER A 16 7.37 -3.70 9.99
CA SER A 16 7.11 -3.10 11.29
C SER A 16 5.64 -3.27 11.68
N LEU A 17 5.38 -3.59 12.94
CA LEU A 17 4.03 -3.66 13.50
C LEU A 17 3.53 -2.32 14.04
N ARG A 18 4.21 -1.23 13.73
CA ARG A 18 3.89 0.11 14.23
C ARG A 18 2.56 0.63 13.73
N LEU A 19 2.28 0.47 12.43
CA LEU A 19 1.03 0.87 11.81
C LEU A 19 0.08 -0.33 11.74
N LYS A 20 -1.04 -0.24 12.44
CA LYS A 20 -2.01 -1.33 12.56
C LYS A 20 -3.25 -1.15 11.69
N ASN A 21 -3.39 -0.03 11.00
CA ASN A 21 -4.52 0.17 10.10
C ASN A 21 -4.47 -0.86 8.96
N LEU A 22 -5.61 -1.43 8.64
CA LEU A 22 -5.74 -2.50 7.64
C LEU A 22 -5.19 -2.07 6.27
N ASP A 23 -5.53 -0.87 5.83
CA ASP A 23 -5.05 -0.34 4.55
C ASP A 23 -3.54 -0.15 4.52
N SER A 24 -2.95 0.36 5.59
CA SER A 24 -1.50 0.54 5.71
C SER A 24 -0.76 -0.79 5.74
N PHE A 25 -1.29 -1.79 6.45
CA PHE A 25 -0.72 -3.12 6.49
C PHE A 25 -0.66 -3.75 5.09
N TRP A 26 -1.78 -3.79 4.40
CA TRP A 26 -1.85 -4.42 3.08
C TRP A 26 -1.04 -3.67 2.04
N PHE A 27 -1.06 -2.34 2.07
CA PHE A 27 -0.24 -1.55 1.16
C PHE A 27 1.25 -1.84 1.37
N THR A 28 1.72 -1.83 2.62
CA THR A 28 3.13 -2.11 2.94
C THR A 28 3.51 -3.53 2.50
N LEU A 29 2.70 -4.53 2.82
CA LEU A 29 2.97 -5.91 2.42
C LEU A 29 3.06 -6.04 0.89
N LEU A 30 2.11 -5.50 0.17
CA LEU A 30 2.09 -5.56 -1.29
C LEU A 30 3.20 -4.74 -1.93
N HIS A 31 3.58 -3.62 -1.32
CA HIS A 31 4.73 -2.82 -1.74
C HIS A 31 6.02 -3.64 -1.66
N GLU A 32 6.27 -4.30 -0.52
CA GLU A 32 7.46 -5.12 -0.34
C GLU A 32 7.46 -6.35 -1.25
N LEU A 33 6.30 -7.01 -1.41
CA LEU A 33 6.17 -8.11 -2.37
C LEU A 33 6.39 -7.64 -3.81
N SER A 34 6.03 -6.42 -4.13
CA SER A 34 6.29 -5.81 -5.45
C SER A 34 7.79 -5.65 -5.72
N HIS A 35 8.58 -5.28 -4.70
CA HIS A 35 10.04 -5.30 -4.81
C HIS A 35 10.57 -6.70 -5.10
N ILE A 36 10.04 -7.73 -4.44
CA ILE A 36 10.42 -9.12 -4.70
C ILE A 36 10.14 -9.49 -6.16
N VAL A 37 8.97 -9.14 -6.67
CA VAL A 37 8.56 -9.50 -8.05
C VAL A 37 9.34 -8.72 -9.09
N LEU A 38 9.54 -7.42 -8.88
CA LEU A 38 10.11 -6.52 -9.89
C LEU A 38 11.63 -6.36 -9.79
N HIS A 39 12.16 -6.45 -8.57
CA HIS A 39 13.52 -6.00 -8.27
C HIS A 39 14.37 -7.05 -7.55
N PHE A 40 14.06 -8.34 -7.74
CA PHE A 40 14.76 -9.40 -6.99
C PHE A 40 16.28 -9.35 -7.18
N ASP A 41 16.75 -9.06 -8.39
CA ASP A 41 18.19 -9.00 -8.69
C ASP A 41 18.88 -7.79 -8.02
N GLU A 42 18.13 -6.74 -7.69
CA GLU A 42 18.64 -5.54 -7.01
C GLU A 42 18.63 -5.67 -5.48
N LEU A 43 18.12 -6.77 -4.92
CA LEU A 43 18.01 -6.99 -3.48
C LEU A 43 19.29 -7.47 -2.79
N ASN A 44 20.45 -7.38 -3.44
CA ASN A 44 21.75 -7.61 -2.79
C ASN A 44 22.00 -6.63 -1.63
N GLU A 45 21.49 -5.41 -1.78
CA GLU A 45 21.34 -4.43 -0.71
C GLU A 45 19.84 -4.32 -0.35
N PRO A 46 19.47 -4.27 0.95
CA PRO A 46 18.08 -4.10 1.33
C PRO A 46 17.48 -2.81 0.78
N ILE A 47 16.29 -2.90 0.17
CA ILE A 47 15.52 -1.72 -0.21
C ILE A 47 14.61 -1.39 0.96
N VAL A 48 14.90 -0.28 1.63
CA VAL A 48 14.12 0.20 2.78
C VAL A 48 13.08 1.20 2.29
N ASP A 49 11.86 1.03 2.75
CA ASP A 49 10.77 1.97 2.48
C ASP A 49 11.02 3.27 3.25
N TYR A 50 11.31 4.33 2.53
CA TYR A 50 11.53 5.66 3.09
C TYR A 50 10.28 6.53 2.93
N PHE A 51 9.89 7.23 3.98
CA PHE A 51 8.81 8.22 3.92
C PHE A 51 9.17 9.45 3.09
N GLU A 52 10.46 9.77 2.98
CA GLU A 52 10.98 10.88 2.19
C GLU A 52 11.71 10.35 0.96
N GLU A 53 11.72 11.16 -0.11
CA GLU A 53 12.48 10.81 -1.30
C GLU A 53 13.96 10.71 -0.96
N SER A 54 14.56 9.60 -1.36
CA SER A 54 16.01 9.44 -1.29
C SER A 54 16.71 10.39 -2.27
N SER A 55 17.94 10.77 -1.96
CA SER A 55 18.84 11.45 -2.91
C SER A 55 19.29 10.51 -4.04
N ASP A 56 19.13 9.21 -3.88
CA ASP A 56 19.42 8.21 -4.91
C ASP A 56 18.23 8.08 -5.87
N LEU A 57 18.42 8.51 -7.12
CA LEU A 57 17.39 8.48 -8.16
C LEU A 57 16.99 7.06 -8.56
N ASP A 58 17.91 6.11 -8.49
CA ASP A 58 17.62 4.70 -8.82
C ASP A 58 16.72 4.08 -7.75
N ILE A 59 16.97 4.35 -6.47
CA ILE A 59 16.10 3.92 -5.36
C ILE A 59 14.70 4.51 -5.53
N ASN A 60 14.59 5.81 -5.84
CA ASN A 60 13.30 6.47 -6.05
C ASN A 60 12.51 5.84 -7.20
N LYS A 61 13.19 5.44 -8.26
CA LYS A 61 12.56 4.73 -9.38
C LYS A 61 12.00 3.37 -8.95
N LEU A 62 12.77 2.57 -8.20
CA LEU A 62 12.32 1.28 -7.68
C LEU A 62 11.13 1.45 -6.74
N GLU A 63 11.15 2.46 -5.87
CA GLU A 63 10.06 2.78 -4.96
C GLU A 63 8.77 3.15 -5.72
N LYS A 64 8.87 3.96 -6.75
CA LYS A 64 7.71 4.34 -7.59
C LYS A 64 7.11 3.13 -8.31
N GLN A 65 7.95 2.24 -8.83
CA GLN A 65 7.49 1.02 -9.49
C GLN A 65 6.77 0.09 -8.51
N ALA A 66 7.32 -0.11 -7.32
CA ALA A 66 6.70 -0.94 -6.28
C ALA A 66 5.37 -0.34 -5.81
N ASN A 67 5.32 0.97 -5.59
CA ASN A 67 4.09 1.68 -5.23
C ASN A 67 3.01 1.51 -6.29
N LYS A 68 3.36 1.66 -7.56
CA LYS A 68 2.43 1.52 -8.67
C LYS A 68 1.83 0.11 -8.73
N LEU A 69 2.67 -0.92 -8.63
CA LEU A 69 2.20 -2.30 -8.66
C LEU A 69 1.33 -2.62 -7.45
N ALA A 70 1.73 -2.21 -6.26
CA ALA A 70 0.95 -2.42 -5.04
C ALA A 70 -0.45 -1.81 -5.15
N ARG A 71 -0.56 -0.57 -5.63
CA ARG A 71 -1.86 0.10 -5.83
C ARG A 71 -2.72 -0.62 -6.85
N GLU A 72 -2.15 -1.06 -7.95
CA GLU A 72 -2.85 -1.79 -9.01
C GLU A 72 -3.41 -3.12 -8.50
N ILE A 73 -2.65 -3.84 -7.67
CA ILE A 73 -3.10 -5.09 -7.06
C ILE A 73 -4.26 -4.84 -6.08
N MET A 74 -4.16 -3.80 -5.26
CA MET A 74 -5.19 -3.48 -4.26
C MET A 74 -6.50 -3.04 -4.90
N ILE A 75 -6.42 -2.16 -5.89
CA ILE A 75 -7.57 -1.65 -6.65
C ILE A 75 -7.15 -1.56 -8.12
N PRO A 76 -7.54 -2.51 -8.96
CA PRO A 76 -7.22 -2.46 -10.38
C PRO A 76 -7.67 -1.16 -11.04
N ASN A 77 -6.89 -0.66 -12.00
CA ASN A 77 -7.17 0.62 -12.67
C ASN A 77 -8.55 0.69 -13.31
N SER A 78 -9.06 -0.43 -13.82
CA SER A 78 -10.41 -0.52 -14.40
C SER A 78 -11.50 -0.18 -13.38
N ILE A 79 -11.32 -0.57 -12.13
CA ILE A 79 -12.24 -0.29 -11.00
C ILE A 79 -11.97 1.09 -10.43
N TRP A 80 -10.70 1.47 -10.32
CA TRP A 80 -10.29 2.77 -9.78
C TRP A 80 -10.91 3.96 -10.54
N ARG A 81 -11.11 3.83 -11.83
CA ARG A 81 -11.76 4.87 -12.65
C ARG A 81 -13.15 5.27 -12.12
N THR A 82 -13.88 4.33 -11.55
CA THR A 82 -15.18 4.60 -10.92
C THR A 82 -14.99 5.03 -9.46
N ILE A 83 -14.18 4.32 -8.69
CA ILE A 83 -13.98 4.59 -7.25
C ILE A 83 -13.42 5.99 -7.02
N LYS A 84 -12.55 6.50 -7.89
CA LYS A 84 -12.00 7.86 -7.76
C LYS A 84 -13.05 8.96 -7.78
N THR A 85 -14.26 8.68 -8.22
CA THR A 85 -15.38 9.63 -8.23
C THR A 85 -16.13 9.72 -6.90
N THR A 86 -15.69 8.98 -5.89
CA THR A 86 -16.28 8.99 -4.54
C THR A 86 -16.33 10.41 -3.98
N ARG A 87 -17.49 10.86 -3.51
CA ARG A 87 -17.71 12.20 -2.93
C ARG A 87 -17.97 12.18 -1.43
N ASN A 88 -18.48 11.05 -0.91
CA ASN A 88 -18.92 10.93 0.49
C ASN A 88 -18.83 9.47 0.95
N LEU A 89 -19.11 9.24 2.24
CA LEU A 89 -19.08 7.90 2.82
C LEU A 89 -20.12 6.96 2.21
N GLU A 90 -21.24 7.48 1.75
CA GLU A 90 -22.29 6.69 1.11
C GLU A 90 -21.82 6.14 -0.24
N ASP A 91 -21.20 6.95 -1.08
CA ASP A 91 -20.56 6.52 -2.32
C ASP A 91 -19.51 5.45 -2.06
N LEU A 92 -18.65 5.69 -1.06
CA LEU A 92 -17.60 4.75 -0.68
C LEU A 92 -18.17 3.39 -0.29
N ALA A 93 -19.20 3.37 0.54
CA ALA A 93 -19.86 2.14 0.97
C ALA A 93 -20.50 1.40 -0.22
N SER A 94 -21.10 2.13 -1.14
CA SER A 94 -21.72 1.56 -2.36
C SER A 94 -20.66 0.93 -3.27
N TYR A 95 -19.55 1.61 -3.51
CA TYR A 95 -18.46 1.07 -4.34
C TYR A 95 -17.75 -0.12 -3.67
N SER A 96 -17.57 -0.07 -2.35
CA SER A 96 -17.03 -1.19 -1.59
C SER A 96 -17.85 -2.47 -1.82
N LYS A 97 -19.16 -2.35 -1.74
CA LYS A 97 -20.08 -3.45 -1.97
C LYS A 97 -20.06 -3.94 -3.43
N LEU A 98 -20.12 -3.01 -4.38
CA LEU A 98 -20.18 -3.31 -5.80
C LEU A 98 -18.92 -4.03 -6.30
N PHE A 99 -17.77 -3.52 -5.94
CA PHE A 99 -16.47 -4.03 -6.42
C PHE A 99 -15.82 -5.03 -5.47
N LYS A 100 -16.42 -5.30 -4.31
CA LYS A 100 -15.89 -6.21 -3.28
C LYS A 100 -14.48 -5.82 -2.83
N VAL A 101 -14.27 -4.52 -2.66
CA VAL A 101 -13.05 -3.94 -2.10
C VAL A 101 -13.37 -3.44 -0.70
N HIS A 102 -12.52 -3.81 0.26
CA HIS A 102 -12.73 -3.41 1.65
C HIS A 102 -12.78 -1.86 1.77
N PRO A 103 -13.73 -1.30 2.54
CA PRO A 103 -13.90 0.16 2.62
C PRO A 103 -12.66 0.90 3.10
N SER A 104 -11.86 0.32 4.00
CA SER A 104 -10.61 0.96 4.45
C SER A 104 -9.55 1.03 3.34
N ILE A 105 -9.54 0.07 2.42
CA ILE A 105 -8.64 0.10 1.25
C ILE A 105 -9.03 1.25 0.32
N ILE A 106 -10.31 1.42 0.05
CA ILE A 106 -10.82 2.56 -0.73
C ILE A 106 -10.47 3.88 -0.04
N ALA A 107 -10.74 3.96 1.26
CA ALA A 107 -10.45 5.16 2.05
C ALA A 107 -8.96 5.52 2.02
N GLY A 108 -8.08 4.55 2.17
CA GLY A 108 -6.62 4.75 2.09
C GLY A 108 -6.18 5.26 0.72
N ARG A 109 -6.71 4.68 -0.37
CA ARG A 109 -6.38 5.12 -1.73
C ARG A 109 -6.89 6.53 -2.02
N LEU A 110 -8.13 6.85 -1.63
CA LEU A 110 -8.69 8.20 -1.79
C LEU A 110 -7.88 9.23 -1.01
N SER A 111 -7.51 8.90 0.23
CA SER A 111 -6.71 9.78 1.07
C SER A 111 -5.36 10.11 0.43
N PHE A 112 -4.70 9.10 -0.11
CA PHE A 112 -3.42 9.26 -0.80
C PHE A 112 -3.56 10.08 -2.09
N GLU A 113 -4.49 9.70 -2.97
CA GLU A 113 -4.64 10.36 -4.28
C GLU A 113 -5.09 11.82 -4.17
N ASN A 114 -5.93 12.13 -3.18
CA ASN A 114 -6.46 13.48 -2.95
C ASN A 114 -5.62 14.29 -1.95
N ASN A 115 -4.55 13.71 -1.41
CA ASN A 115 -3.78 14.29 -0.31
C ASN A 115 -4.66 14.79 0.84
N ASP A 116 -5.68 14.01 1.17
CA ASP A 116 -6.69 14.30 2.18
C ASP A 116 -6.79 13.14 3.18
N TRP A 117 -5.98 13.21 4.23
CA TRP A 117 -5.93 12.18 5.26
C TRP A 117 -6.96 12.39 6.36
N ALA A 118 -7.61 13.56 6.40
CA ALA A 118 -8.59 13.91 7.42
C ALA A 118 -9.97 13.31 7.15
N SER A 119 -10.47 13.39 5.91
CA SER A 119 -11.84 13.05 5.55
C SER A 119 -12.23 11.60 5.87
N TYR A 120 -11.31 10.66 5.72
CA TYR A 120 -11.57 9.23 5.95
C TYR A 120 -10.78 8.64 7.12
N SER A 121 -10.14 9.47 7.94
CA SER A 121 -9.30 9.03 9.05
C SER A 121 -10.05 8.15 10.05
N LYS A 122 -11.29 8.49 10.36
CA LYS A 122 -12.13 7.77 11.32
C LYS A 122 -12.48 6.37 10.79
N LEU A 123 -12.85 6.25 9.51
CA LEU A 123 -13.15 4.98 8.88
C LEU A 123 -11.89 4.09 8.84
N ARG A 124 -10.76 4.65 8.46
CA ARG A 124 -9.48 3.91 8.44
C ARG A 124 -9.08 3.40 9.83
N ALA A 125 -9.36 4.18 10.86
CA ALA A 125 -9.05 3.81 12.26
C ALA A 125 -9.93 2.70 12.82
N GLU A 126 -11.11 2.45 12.24
CA GLU A 126 -12.01 1.38 12.67
C GLU A 126 -11.47 -0.02 12.39
N TYR A 127 -10.66 -0.17 11.35
CA TYR A 127 -10.17 -1.47 10.89
C TYR A 127 -8.68 -1.61 11.18
N LYS A 128 -8.35 -2.50 12.10
CA LYS A 128 -6.98 -2.73 12.55
C LYS A 128 -6.63 -4.21 12.46
N ILE A 129 -5.35 -4.48 12.19
CA ILE A 129 -4.79 -5.82 12.28
C ILE A 129 -4.49 -6.12 13.75
N ASN A 130 -4.95 -7.25 14.23
CA ASN A 130 -4.58 -7.78 15.53
C ASN A 130 -3.50 -8.85 15.34
N TYR A 131 -2.40 -8.66 16.06
CA TYR A 131 -1.34 -9.65 16.09
C TYR A 131 -1.47 -10.43 17.40
N GLU A 132 -1.75 -11.71 17.28
CA GLU A 132 -1.66 -12.63 18.41
C GLU A 132 -0.27 -13.29 18.36
N ILE A 133 0.47 -13.10 19.42
CA ILE A 133 1.82 -13.67 19.54
C ILE A 133 1.75 -14.85 20.52
#